data_ad7ec6ec552d13c8186c8c73ae455662
#
_entry.id   ad7ec6ec552d13c8186c8c73ae455662
#
_cell.length_a   1.000
_cell.length_b   1.000
_cell.length_c   1.000
_cell.angle_alpha   90.00
_cell.angle_beta   90.00
_cell.angle_gamma   90.00
#
_symmetry.space_group_name_H-M   'P 1'
#
loop_
_entity.id
_entity.type
_entity.pdbx_description
1 polymer ?
#
loop_
_entity_poly.entity_id
_entity_poly.type
_entity_poly.pdbx_seq_one_letter_code
_entity_poly.pdbx_strand_id
1 'polypeptide(L)'
;MSQTKNYIPLSKELEERIREDRENHVKNPYACSDDAVIRRDMAHDKQTIWRPAFVRDCEKIMHIPYYNRYADKTQVFSLYKNDDISRRASHVQLVSRTARNIGQALNLNLDLIEAISIGHDIGHTPFGHEGERKLSQIYHDHTGRYFNHNIHSARVLDRIFPVNLSLQTLDGIICHNGEMEMQEYKPQAYTDFKVFDQKMEMCYTEKGATKKLIPATLEGCVMRVSDIIAYLGKDRQ
;
A
#
# COMPACT_ATOMS: atom_id res chain seq x y z
N MET A 1 -11.18 -17.16 31.26
CA MET A 1 -12.28 -16.16 31.20
C MET A 1 -12.08 -15.34 29.95
N SER A 2 -12.88 -15.60 28.92
CA SER A 2 -12.85 -14.89 27.64
C SER A 2 -13.27 -13.42 27.86
N GLN A 3 -12.34 -12.49 27.72
CA GLN A 3 -12.72 -11.07 27.61
C GLN A 3 -13.45 -10.92 26.27
N THR A 4 -14.76 -10.83 26.32
CA THR A 4 -15.58 -10.39 25.20
C THR A 4 -15.11 -9.00 24.82
N LYS A 5 -14.36 -8.88 23.72
CA LYS A 5 -14.00 -7.59 23.15
C LYS A 5 -15.30 -6.88 22.78
N ASN A 6 -15.55 -5.74 23.42
CA ASN A 6 -16.64 -4.87 23.05
C ASN A 6 -16.31 -4.28 21.67
N TYR A 7 -16.81 -4.89 20.60
CA TYR A 7 -16.85 -4.24 19.30
C TYR A 7 -17.86 -3.08 19.40
N ILE A 8 -17.42 -1.91 18.98
CA ILE A 8 -18.35 -0.79 18.79
C ILE A 8 -19.02 -1.02 17.43
N PRO A 9 -20.30 -1.39 17.38
CA PRO A 9 -21.00 -1.59 16.11
C PRO A 9 -21.13 -0.26 15.38
N LEU A 10 -21.27 -0.30 14.07
CA LEU A 10 -21.68 0.86 13.29
C LEU A 10 -23.04 1.36 13.79
N SER A 11 -23.27 2.68 13.77
CA SER A 11 -24.59 3.22 14.02
C SER A 11 -25.54 2.75 12.93
N LYS A 12 -26.81 2.53 13.28
CA LYS A 12 -27.84 2.13 12.30
C LYS A 12 -27.95 3.13 11.15
N GLU A 13 -27.83 4.41 11.45
CA GLU A 13 -27.85 5.49 10.47
C GLU A 13 -26.67 5.36 9.46
N LEU A 14 -25.47 5.03 9.95
CA LEU A 14 -24.30 4.82 9.08
C LEU A 14 -24.44 3.54 8.24
N GLU A 15 -24.98 2.46 8.83
CA GLU A 15 -25.25 1.21 8.09
C GLU A 15 -26.29 1.45 6.97
N GLU A 16 -27.35 2.21 7.25
CA GLU A 16 -28.40 2.52 6.28
C GLU A 16 -27.85 3.38 5.15
N ARG A 17 -27.06 4.40 5.46
CA ARG A 17 -26.40 5.24 4.47
C ARG A 17 -25.45 4.44 3.57
N ILE A 18 -24.62 3.57 4.13
CA ILE A 18 -23.74 2.69 3.33
C ILE A 18 -24.55 1.79 2.40
N ARG A 19 -25.72 1.30 2.86
CA ARG A 19 -26.61 0.48 2.04
C ARG A 19 -27.20 1.28 0.88
N GLU A 20 -27.75 2.45 1.17
CA GLU A 20 -28.33 3.36 0.16
C GLU A 20 -27.29 3.78 -0.88
N ASP A 21 -26.09 4.18 -0.45
CA ASP A 21 -25.00 4.57 -1.34
C ASP A 21 -24.59 3.43 -2.29
N ARG A 22 -24.58 2.18 -1.80
CA ARG A 22 -24.31 0.99 -2.62
C ARG A 22 -25.43 0.72 -3.63
N GLU A 23 -26.68 0.77 -3.21
CA GLU A 23 -27.85 0.53 -4.08
C GLU A 23 -27.94 1.59 -5.18
N ASN A 24 -27.64 2.83 -4.87
CA ASN A 24 -27.70 3.96 -5.80
C ASN A 24 -26.39 4.19 -6.58
N HIS A 25 -25.36 3.37 -6.38
CA HIS A 25 -24.04 3.52 -7.02
C HIS A 25 -23.45 4.93 -6.86
N VAL A 26 -23.61 5.52 -5.69
CA VAL A 26 -23.11 6.87 -5.39
C VAL A 26 -21.60 6.90 -5.48
N LYS A 27 -21.05 7.80 -6.29
CA LYS A 27 -19.60 8.00 -6.38
C LYS A 27 -19.13 8.93 -5.27
N ASN A 28 -18.08 8.54 -4.55
CA ASN A 28 -17.43 9.42 -3.58
C ASN A 28 -16.74 10.56 -4.35
N PRO A 29 -17.01 11.83 -4.06
CA PRO A 29 -16.40 12.97 -4.78
C PRO A 29 -14.87 13.08 -4.56
N TYR A 30 -14.35 12.43 -3.53
CA TYR A 30 -12.92 12.40 -3.21
C TYR A 30 -12.22 11.13 -3.69
N ALA A 31 -12.95 10.20 -4.33
CA ALA A 31 -12.33 9.02 -4.93
C ALA A 31 -11.46 9.40 -6.11
N CYS A 32 -10.31 8.75 -6.21
CA CYS A 32 -9.41 8.96 -7.35
C CYS A 32 -10.02 8.34 -8.62
N SER A 33 -10.28 9.19 -9.62
CA SER A 33 -10.79 8.73 -10.92
C SER A 33 -9.66 8.13 -11.76
N ASP A 34 -9.98 7.11 -12.57
CA ASP A 34 -9.04 6.58 -13.58
C ASP A 34 -8.64 7.65 -14.60
N ASP A 35 -9.52 8.62 -14.89
CA ASP A 35 -9.21 9.74 -15.80
C ASP A 35 -8.19 10.73 -15.22
N ALA A 36 -7.99 10.72 -13.90
CA ALA A 36 -6.99 11.53 -13.21
C ALA A 36 -5.62 10.85 -13.10
N VAL A 37 -5.43 9.72 -13.77
CA VAL A 37 -4.16 8.97 -13.74
C VAL A 37 -3.00 9.82 -14.24
N ILE A 38 -1.88 9.77 -13.53
CA ILE A 38 -0.63 10.45 -13.88
C ILE A 38 0.46 9.39 -14.00
N ARG A 39 1.17 9.35 -15.13
CA ARG A 39 2.28 8.44 -15.40
C ARG A 39 3.52 9.23 -15.79
N ARG A 40 4.71 8.64 -15.64
CA ARG A 40 5.94 9.25 -16.17
C ARG A 40 5.89 9.39 -17.68
N ASP A 41 5.32 8.40 -18.37
CA ASP A 41 5.06 8.42 -19.80
C ASP A 41 3.54 8.33 -20.05
N MET A 42 2.91 9.46 -20.33
CA MET A 42 1.49 9.57 -20.65
C MET A 42 1.14 9.15 -22.08
N ALA A 43 2.13 8.98 -22.95
CA ALA A 43 1.91 8.54 -24.34
C ALA A 43 1.60 7.03 -24.41
N HIS A 44 2.13 6.28 -23.45
CA HIS A 44 1.95 4.85 -23.34
C HIS A 44 0.92 4.47 -22.26
N ASP A 45 0.45 3.23 -22.30
CA ASP A 45 -0.45 2.67 -21.28
C ASP A 45 -1.81 3.38 -21.14
N LYS A 46 -2.35 3.88 -22.24
CA LYS A 46 -3.68 4.48 -22.26
C LYS A 46 -4.73 3.47 -21.79
N GLN A 47 -5.59 3.93 -20.91
CA GLN A 47 -6.72 3.15 -20.42
C GLN A 47 -7.73 2.83 -21.52
N THR A 48 -8.48 1.76 -21.31
CA THR A 48 -9.63 1.38 -22.13
C THR A 48 -10.82 1.10 -21.22
N ILE A 49 -12.03 1.00 -21.77
CA ILE A 49 -13.23 0.78 -20.96
C ILE A 49 -13.18 -0.53 -20.13
N TRP A 50 -12.52 -1.58 -20.63
CA TRP A 50 -12.36 -2.87 -19.94
C TRP A 50 -11.01 -3.06 -19.24
N ARG A 51 -10.09 -2.12 -19.40
CA ARG A 51 -8.81 -2.06 -18.68
C ARG A 51 -8.57 -0.61 -18.24
N PRO A 52 -9.27 -0.16 -17.19
CA PRO A 52 -9.05 1.14 -16.56
C PRO A 52 -7.62 1.33 -16.10
N ALA A 53 -7.25 2.54 -15.75
CA ALA A 53 -5.86 2.90 -15.47
C ALA A 53 -5.23 2.07 -14.34
N PHE A 54 -5.96 1.89 -13.23
CA PHE A 54 -5.44 1.20 -12.05
C PHE A 54 -5.56 -0.32 -12.14
N VAL A 55 -6.51 -0.86 -12.91
CA VAL A 55 -6.50 -2.28 -13.31
C VAL A 55 -5.21 -2.63 -14.03
N ARG A 56 -4.75 -1.76 -14.96
CA ARG A 56 -3.47 -1.95 -15.65
C ARG A 56 -2.28 -1.93 -14.68
N ASP A 57 -2.33 -1.10 -13.63
CA ASP A 57 -1.29 -1.08 -12.62
C ASP A 57 -1.23 -2.41 -11.84
N CYS A 58 -2.37 -2.96 -11.44
CA CYS A 58 -2.45 -4.29 -10.83
C CYS A 58 -1.81 -5.37 -11.72
N GLU A 59 -2.22 -5.44 -12.99
CA GLU A 59 -1.69 -6.41 -13.94
C GLU A 59 -0.18 -6.30 -14.10
N LYS A 60 0.36 -5.08 -14.22
CA LYS A 60 1.79 -4.85 -14.36
C LYS A 60 2.57 -5.29 -13.13
N ILE A 61 2.09 -4.98 -11.91
CA ILE A 61 2.72 -5.41 -10.67
C ILE A 61 2.76 -6.94 -10.59
N MET A 62 1.65 -7.62 -10.91
CA MET A 62 1.58 -9.08 -10.87
C MET A 62 2.49 -9.77 -11.90
N HIS A 63 2.79 -9.11 -13.01
CA HIS A 63 3.64 -9.69 -14.07
C HIS A 63 5.14 -9.57 -13.82
N ILE A 64 5.60 -8.74 -12.89
CA ILE A 64 7.03 -8.65 -12.63
C ILE A 64 7.55 -9.86 -11.83
N PRO A 65 8.79 -10.33 -12.09
CA PRO A 65 9.34 -11.50 -11.40
C PRO A 65 9.40 -11.36 -9.87
N TYR A 66 9.53 -10.13 -9.37
CA TYR A 66 9.59 -9.87 -7.93
C TYR A 66 8.28 -10.15 -7.21
N TYR A 67 7.13 -10.11 -7.89
CA TYR A 67 5.85 -10.47 -7.30
C TYR A 67 5.83 -11.93 -6.82
N ASN A 68 6.42 -12.83 -7.58
CA ASN A 68 6.52 -14.25 -7.21
C ASN A 68 7.33 -14.47 -5.92
N ARG A 69 8.27 -13.57 -5.61
CA ARG A 69 9.10 -13.67 -4.39
C ARG A 69 8.34 -13.45 -3.09
N TYR A 70 7.11 -12.97 -3.15
CA TYR A 70 6.25 -12.92 -1.97
C TYR A 70 6.03 -14.30 -1.33
N ALA A 71 6.01 -15.35 -2.14
CA ALA A 71 5.84 -16.73 -1.67
C ALA A 71 7.03 -17.22 -0.80
N ASP A 72 8.23 -16.68 -1.05
CA ASP A 72 9.46 -17.10 -0.38
C ASP A 72 9.80 -16.26 0.85
N LYS A 73 9.12 -15.13 1.05
CA LYS A 73 9.34 -14.23 2.18
C LYS A 73 8.40 -14.57 3.33
N THR A 74 8.95 -14.72 4.53
CA THR A 74 8.16 -14.87 5.76
C THR A 74 7.58 -13.53 6.19
N GLN A 75 6.45 -13.56 6.90
CA GLN A 75 5.83 -12.34 7.41
C GLN A 75 6.54 -11.89 8.70
N VAL A 76 6.59 -12.73 9.72
CA VAL A 76 7.16 -12.42 11.03
C VAL A 76 8.24 -13.43 11.42
N PHE A 77 7.91 -14.72 11.42
CA PHE A 77 8.79 -15.78 11.90
C PHE A 77 9.63 -16.34 10.76
N SER A 78 10.94 -16.17 10.87
CA SER A 78 11.92 -16.70 9.92
C SER A 78 12.57 -17.96 10.47
N LEU A 79 13.00 -18.86 9.58
CA LEU A 79 13.78 -20.07 9.91
C LEU A 79 13.01 -21.19 10.65
N TYR A 80 11.70 -21.09 10.79
CA TYR A 80 10.88 -22.19 11.30
C TYR A 80 10.54 -23.18 10.17
N LYS A 81 10.68 -24.48 10.47
CA LYS A 81 10.25 -25.56 9.57
C LYS A 81 8.79 -25.91 9.86
N ASN A 82 7.89 -25.02 9.54
CA ASN A 82 6.46 -25.22 9.69
C ASN A 82 5.73 -24.57 8.51
N ASP A 83 4.92 -25.33 7.79
CA ASP A 83 4.19 -24.89 6.61
C ASP A 83 2.99 -23.99 6.96
N ASP A 84 2.53 -24.00 8.22
CA ASP A 84 1.47 -23.12 8.71
C ASP A 84 1.91 -21.66 8.93
N ILE A 85 3.21 -21.39 8.81
CA ILE A 85 3.74 -20.02 8.96
C ILE A 85 3.30 -19.15 7.80
N SER A 86 2.68 -18.02 8.15
CA SER A 86 2.22 -17.04 7.18
C SER A 86 3.36 -16.51 6.29
N ARG A 87 3.17 -16.62 4.99
CA ARG A 87 4.04 -16.02 3.99
C ARG A 87 3.56 -14.60 3.66
N ARG A 88 4.48 -13.77 3.15
CA ARG A 88 4.17 -12.41 2.77
C ARG A 88 3.11 -12.33 1.66
N ALA A 89 3.06 -13.31 0.77
CA ALA A 89 1.99 -13.44 -0.23
C ALA A 89 0.59 -13.43 0.40
N SER A 90 0.38 -14.21 1.48
CA SER A 90 -0.90 -14.26 2.19
C SER A 90 -1.23 -12.94 2.90
N HIS A 91 -0.21 -12.27 3.46
CA HIS A 91 -0.39 -10.96 4.10
C HIS A 91 -0.84 -9.91 3.08
N VAL A 92 -0.16 -9.81 1.96
CA VAL A 92 -0.49 -8.85 0.88
C VAL A 92 -1.93 -9.05 0.39
N GLN A 93 -2.38 -10.30 0.24
CA GLN A 93 -3.77 -10.61 -0.12
C GLN A 93 -4.76 -10.21 0.97
N LEU A 94 -4.43 -10.43 2.24
CA LEU A 94 -5.28 -10.03 3.36
C LEU A 94 -5.41 -8.51 3.46
N VAL A 95 -4.30 -7.78 3.31
CA VAL A 95 -4.29 -6.32 3.26
C VAL A 95 -5.17 -5.82 2.13
N SER A 96 -5.00 -6.35 0.92
CA SER A 96 -5.81 -5.99 -0.24
C SER A 96 -7.30 -6.25 0.02
N ARG A 97 -7.65 -7.39 0.60
CA ARG A 97 -9.04 -7.71 0.91
C ARG A 97 -9.65 -6.77 1.94
N THR A 98 -8.93 -6.47 3.02
CA THR A 98 -9.35 -5.54 4.06
C THR A 98 -9.53 -4.13 3.50
N ALA A 99 -8.55 -3.65 2.73
CA ALA A 99 -8.57 -2.33 2.13
C ALA A 99 -9.73 -2.17 1.13
N ARG A 100 -9.97 -3.18 0.29
CA ARG A 100 -11.12 -3.17 -0.64
C ARG A 100 -12.47 -3.16 0.09
N ASN A 101 -12.60 -3.85 1.22
CA ASN A 101 -13.84 -3.81 2.01
C ASN A 101 -14.12 -2.41 2.57
N ILE A 102 -13.09 -1.74 3.11
CA ILE A 102 -13.21 -0.36 3.60
C ILE A 102 -13.47 0.59 2.42
N GLY A 103 -12.69 0.48 1.34
CA GLY A 103 -12.85 1.29 0.15
C GLY A 103 -14.22 1.16 -0.49
N GLN A 104 -14.80 -0.04 -0.50
CA GLN A 104 -16.16 -0.27 -0.98
C GLN A 104 -17.22 0.41 -0.10
N ALA A 105 -17.04 0.41 1.23
CA ALA A 105 -17.93 1.11 2.14
C ALA A 105 -17.88 2.64 1.96
N LEU A 106 -16.73 3.14 1.50
CA LEU A 106 -16.49 4.56 1.24
C LEU A 106 -16.69 4.96 -0.23
N ASN A 107 -17.08 4.05 -1.10
CA ASN A 107 -17.23 4.24 -2.56
C ASN A 107 -15.96 4.83 -3.23
N LEU A 108 -14.80 4.34 -2.83
CA LEU A 108 -13.49 4.69 -3.39
C LEU A 108 -13.12 3.83 -4.60
N ASN A 109 -12.03 4.19 -5.28
CA ASN A 109 -11.49 3.41 -6.40
C ASN A 109 -10.82 2.12 -5.90
N LEU A 110 -11.51 1.00 -6.07
CA LEU A 110 -11.07 -0.29 -5.57
C LEU A 110 -9.84 -0.85 -6.31
N ASP A 111 -9.67 -0.48 -7.57
CA ASP A 111 -8.54 -0.94 -8.37
C ASP A 111 -7.26 -0.21 -7.98
N LEU A 112 -7.34 1.08 -7.64
CA LEU A 112 -6.21 1.81 -7.07
C LEU A 112 -5.83 1.24 -5.69
N ILE A 113 -6.80 0.97 -4.83
CA ILE A 113 -6.57 0.31 -3.53
C ILE A 113 -5.86 -1.02 -3.72
N GLU A 114 -6.30 -1.84 -4.67
CA GLU A 114 -5.69 -3.13 -4.96
C GLU A 114 -4.25 -2.97 -5.48
N ALA A 115 -4.03 -2.07 -6.44
CA ALA A 115 -2.71 -1.82 -7.00
C ALA A 115 -1.70 -1.40 -5.92
N ILE A 116 -2.09 -0.49 -5.02
CA ILE A 116 -1.25 -0.09 -3.89
C ILE A 116 -0.98 -1.30 -2.99
N SER A 117 -2.03 -2.06 -2.64
CA SER A 117 -1.94 -3.19 -1.70
C SER A 117 -1.04 -4.30 -2.21
N ILE A 118 -1.13 -4.68 -3.49
CA ILE A 118 -0.30 -5.76 -4.03
C ILE A 118 1.15 -5.33 -4.28
N GLY A 119 1.41 -4.02 -4.38
CA GLY A 119 2.75 -3.47 -4.62
C GLY A 119 3.51 -3.05 -3.37
N HIS A 120 2.82 -2.84 -2.23
CA HIS A 120 3.40 -2.14 -1.08
C HIS A 120 4.67 -2.79 -0.53
N ASP A 121 4.70 -4.10 -0.42
CA ASP A 121 5.74 -4.89 0.22
C ASP A 121 6.73 -5.56 -0.74
N ILE A 122 6.65 -5.27 -2.06
CA ILE A 122 7.45 -5.97 -3.07
C ILE A 122 8.96 -5.82 -2.85
N GLY A 123 9.37 -4.69 -2.29
CA GLY A 123 10.75 -4.36 -1.92
C GLY A 123 11.16 -4.80 -0.52
N HIS A 124 10.31 -5.51 0.21
CA HIS A 124 10.62 -5.94 1.57
C HIS A 124 11.79 -6.93 1.60
N THR A 125 12.66 -6.79 2.62
CA THR A 125 13.83 -7.65 2.81
C THR A 125 13.45 -9.05 3.29
N PRO A 126 14.30 -10.07 3.07
CA PRO A 126 14.23 -11.30 3.84
C PRO A 126 14.38 -11.01 5.35
N PHE A 127 13.80 -11.86 6.18
CA PHE A 127 13.83 -11.76 7.65
C PHE A 127 13.10 -10.54 8.25
N GLY A 128 12.08 -10.04 7.56
CA GLY A 128 11.18 -9.00 8.06
C GLY A 128 11.89 -7.69 8.46
N HIS A 129 11.39 -7.03 9.49
CA HIS A 129 11.94 -5.74 9.95
C HIS A 129 13.36 -5.85 10.53
N GLU A 130 13.75 -7.02 11.07
CA GLU A 130 15.14 -7.19 11.55
C GLU A 130 16.13 -7.19 10.37
N GLY A 131 15.77 -7.87 9.26
CA GLY A 131 16.55 -7.83 8.02
C GLY A 131 16.62 -6.41 7.45
N GLU A 132 15.52 -5.68 7.47
CA GLU A 132 15.48 -4.28 7.04
C GLU A 132 16.39 -3.39 7.89
N ARG A 133 16.31 -3.51 9.21
CA ARG A 133 17.13 -2.74 10.16
C ARG A 133 18.63 -2.98 9.92
N LYS A 134 19.03 -4.23 9.76
CA LYS A 134 20.42 -4.59 9.46
C LYS A 134 20.90 -4.09 8.10
N LEU A 135 20.07 -4.26 7.08
CA LEU A 135 20.39 -3.77 5.73
C LEU A 135 20.49 -2.24 5.72
N SER A 136 19.56 -1.55 6.39
CA SER A 136 19.60 -0.08 6.48
C SER A 136 20.86 0.41 7.18
N GLN A 137 21.33 -0.27 8.25
CA GLN A 137 22.58 0.07 8.94
C GLN A 137 23.78 -0.09 7.98
N ILE A 138 23.91 -1.25 7.34
CA ILE A 138 25.03 -1.51 6.40
C ILE A 138 25.00 -0.49 5.25
N TYR A 139 23.81 -0.24 4.69
CA TYR A 139 23.65 0.71 3.59
C TYR A 139 24.04 2.12 4.01
N HIS A 140 23.66 2.52 5.22
CA HIS A 140 24.01 3.83 5.76
C HIS A 140 25.52 3.97 6.01
N ASP A 141 26.17 2.95 6.58
CA ASP A 141 27.59 2.96 6.87
C ASP A 141 28.45 3.10 5.59
N HIS A 142 27.97 2.54 4.47
CA HIS A 142 28.70 2.61 3.19
C HIS A 142 28.34 3.82 2.33
N THR A 143 27.13 4.34 2.43
CA THR A 143 26.63 5.34 1.47
C THR A 143 26.11 6.64 2.12
N GLY A 144 25.96 6.67 3.44
CA GLY A 144 25.29 7.74 4.16
C GLY A 144 23.77 7.78 3.96
N ARG A 145 23.17 6.77 3.31
CA ARG A 145 21.76 6.73 2.94
C ARG A 145 21.01 5.65 3.73
N TYR A 146 19.72 5.84 3.94
CA TYR A 146 18.86 4.90 4.67
C TYR A 146 18.11 3.99 3.70
N PHE A 147 18.02 2.71 4.05
CA PHE A 147 17.15 1.76 3.36
C PHE A 147 15.80 1.70 4.08
N ASN A 148 14.71 1.76 3.32
CA ASN A 148 13.34 1.56 3.79
C ASN A 148 12.60 0.71 2.77
N HIS A 149 11.87 -0.33 3.21
CA HIS A 149 11.23 -1.30 2.31
C HIS A 149 10.16 -0.67 1.42
N ASN A 150 9.36 0.27 1.94
CA ASN A 150 8.35 0.99 1.18
C ASN A 150 8.95 1.83 0.04
N ILE A 151 10.06 2.52 0.30
CA ILE A 151 10.82 3.28 -0.70
C ILE A 151 11.44 2.33 -1.73
N HIS A 152 11.96 1.19 -1.26
CA HIS A 152 12.52 0.19 -2.16
C HIS A 152 11.44 -0.49 -3.02
N SER A 153 10.22 -0.68 -2.50
CA SER A 153 9.09 -1.19 -3.26
C SER A 153 8.79 -0.29 -4.47
N ALA A 154 8.68 1.02 -4.24
CA ALA A 154 8.49 1.96 -5.33
C ALA A 154 9.70 2.00 -6.29
N ARG A 155 10.95 1.92 -5.77
CA ARG A 155 12.15 1.84 -6.60
C ARG A 155 12.15 0.60 -7.50
N VAL A 156 11.72 -0.55 -7.00
CA VAL A 156 11.60 -1.78 -7.79
C VAL A 156 10.65 -1.55 -8.96
N LEU A 157 9.49 -0.95 -8.72
CA LEU A 157 8.41 -0.77 -9.69
C LEU A 157 8.62 0.40 -10.66
N ASP A 158 9.38 1.43 -10.25
CA ASP A 158 9.59 2.64 -11.05
C ASP A 158 10.93 2.66 -11.78
N ARG A 159 11.99 2.03 -11.20
CA ARG A 159 13.37 2.16 -11.70
C ARG A 159 14.02 0.83 -12.09
N ILE A 160 13.79 -0.24 -11.31
CA ILE A 160 14.41 -1.55 -11.60
C ILE A 160 13.60 -2.28 -12.67
N PHE A 161 12.28 -2.29 -12.53
CA PHE A 161 11.32 -2.76 -13.53
C PHE A 161 10.40 -1.59 -13.89
N PRO A 162 10.83 -0.70 -14.80
CA PRO A 162 10.07 0.51 -15.14
C PRO A 162 8.83 0.18 -15.95
N VAL A 163 7.78 -0.30 -15.24
CA VAL A 163 6.52 -0.71 -15.85
C VAL A 163 5.52 0.44 -16.00
N ASN A 164 5.98 1.68 -15.86
CA ASN A 164 5.19 2.90 -16.04
C ASN A 164 3.90 2.91 -15.21
N LEU A 165 4.04 2.65 -13.88
CA LEU A 165 2.92 2.75 -12.95
C LEU A 165 2.47 4.20 -12.76
N SER A 166 1.24 4.35 -12.28
CA SER A 166 0.72 5.67 -11.94
C SER A 166 1.40 6.26 -10.71
N LEU A 167 1.43 7.60 -10.68
CA LEU A 167 1.90 8.37 -9.53
C LEU A 167 1.10 8.00 -8.27
N GLN A 168 -0.22 7.85 -8.42
CA GLN A 168 -1.13 7.52 -7.34
C GLN A 168 -0.82 6.16 -6.71
N THR A 169 -0.53 5.16 -7.53
CA THR A 169 -0.11 3.82 -7.06
C THR A 169 1.24 3.89 -6.35
N LEU A 170 2.23 4.55 -6.95
CA LEU A 170 3.57 4.66 -6.37
C LEU A 170 3.57 5.48 -5.07
N ASP A 171 2.80 6.58 -5.01
CA ASP A 171 2.66 7.37 -3.78
C ASP A 171 2.01 6.57 -2.67
N GLY A 172 0.92 5.86 -2.96
CA GLY A 172 0.29 4.96 -1.98
C GLY A 172 1.28 3.92 -1.44
N ILE A 173 2.12 3.34 -2.31
CA ILE A 173 3.15 2.38 -1.93
C ILE A 173 4.18 3.00 -0.98
N ILE A 174 4.73 4.18 -1.24
CA ILE A 174 5.72 4.79 -0.33
C ILE A 174 5.12 5.26 0.99
N CYS A 175 3.82 5.55 1.02
CA CYS A 175 3.14 6.13 2.17
C CYS A 175 2.49 5.09 3.11
N HIS A 176 2.57 3.77 2.81
CA HIS A 176 1.97 2.75 3.67
C HIS A 176 2.72 2.61 5.00
N ASN A 177 4.02 2.91 5.04
CA ASN A 177 4.84 2.78 6.24
C ASN A 177 4.49 3.85 7.28
N GLY A 178 3.77 3.47 8.29
CA GLY A 178 3.42 4.35 9.40
C GLY A 178 2.77 3.56 10.51
N GLU A 179 3.56 3.18 11.50
CA GLU A 179 3.09 2.56 12.74
C GLU A 179 2.31 3.53 13.64
N MET A 180 2.32 4.83 13.30
CA MET A 180 1.60 5.82 14.08
C MET A 180 0.14 5.87 13.64
N GLU A 181 -0.74 5.52 14.57
CA GLU A 181 -2.16 5.81 14.47
C GLU A 181 -2.36 7.32 14.37
N MET A 182 -3.06 7.76 13.36
CA MET A 182 -3.50 9.14 13.23
C MET A 182 -4.98 9.22 13.56
N GLN A 183 -5.38 10.24 14.30
CA GLN A 183 -6.81 10.47 14.57
C GLN A 183 -7.59 10.85 13.30
N GLU A 184 -6.90 11.42 12.32
CA GLU A 184 -7.48 11.89 11.09
C GLU A 184 -6.54 11.61 9.92
N TYR A 185 -7.05 10.97 8.87
CA TYR A 185 -6.32 10.69 7.65
C TYR A 185 -6.78 11.64 6.55
N LYS A 186 -6.03 12.72 6.33
CA LYS A 186 -6.26 13.69 5.26
C LYS A 186 -5.23 13.47 4.16
N PRO A 187 -5.65 13.16 2.93
CA PRO A 187 -4.71 13.05 1.82
C PRO A 187 -4.07 14.41 1.50
N GLN A 188 -2.82 14.38 1.10
CA GLN A 188 -2.07 15.53 0.64
C GLN A 188 -1.78 15.41 -0.85
N ALA A 189 -2.76 15.82 -1.66
CA ALA A 189 -2.72 15.67 -3.10
C ALA A 189 -1.57 16.45 -3.75
N TYR A 190 -0.94 15.82 -4.73
CA TYR A 190 0.02 16.44 -5.66
C TYR A 190 -0.03 15.70 -7.00
N THR A 191 0.40 16.35 -8.06
CA THR A 191 0.25 15.87 -9.44
C THR A 191 1.57 15.80 -10.22
N ASP A 192 2.69 16.04 -9.56
CA ASP A 192 4.00 16.12 -10.20
C ASP A 192 4.95 15.03 -9.66
N PHE A 193 5.50 14.22 -10.55
CA PHE A 193 6.54 13.25 -10.23
C PHE A 193 7.80 13.89 -9.61
N LYS A 194 8.05 15.17 -9.84
CA LYS A 194 9.13 15.89 -9.17
C LYS A 194 8.94 15.91 -7.65
N VAL A 195 7.71 16.12 -7.19
CA VAL A 195 7.37 16.08 -5.76
C VAL A 195 7.54 14.65 -5.21
N PHE A 196 7.12 13.65 -5.96
CA PHE A 196 7.33 12.24 -5.62
C PHE A 196 8.82 11.90 -5.51
N ASP A 197 9.61 12.28 -6.50
CA ASP A 197 11.06 12.04 -6.50
C ASP A 197 11.77 12.75 -5.32
N GLN A 198 11.30 13.95 -4.93
CA GLN A 198 11.78 14.65 -3.73
C GLN A 198 11.42 13.91 -2.43
N LYS A 199 10.20 13.39 -2.30
CA LYS A 199 9.79 12.55 -1.16
C LYS A 199 10.67 11.29 -1.08
N MET A 200 10.92 10.63 -2.20
CA MET A 200 11.80 9.47 -2.27
C MET A 200 13.23 9.81 -1.80
N GLU A 201 13.81 10.90 -2.30
CA GLU A 201 15.16 11.34 -1.93
C GLU A 201 15.25 11.72 -0.45
N MET A 202 14.27 12.44 0.07
CA MET A 202 14.18 12.77 1.50
C MET A 202 14.23 11.49 2.37
N CYS A 203 13.54 10.42 1.96
CA CYS A 203 13.54 9.16 2.70
C CYS A 203 14.88 8.41 2.64
N TYR A 204 15.70 8.66 1.64
CA TYR A 204 17.08 8.14 1.59
C TYR A 204 18.05 8.95 2.45
N THR A 205 17.85 10.25 2.60
CA THR A 205 18.81 11.18 3.24
C THR A 205 18.47 11.49 4.68
N GLU A 206 17.21 11.45 5.06
CA GLU A 206 16.76 11.79 6.42
C GLU A 206 16.26 10.56 7.18
N LYS A 207 16.84 10.32 8.36
CA LYS A 207 16.43 9.22 9.24
C LYS A 207 14.97 9.36 9.68
N GLY A 208 14.16 8.34 9.42
CA GLY A 208 12.76 8.29 9.84
C GLY A 208 11.81 9.20 9.04
N ALA A 209 12.25 9.74 7.90
CA ALA A 209 11.42 10.55 7.01
C ALA A 209 10.17 9.80 6.51
N THR A 210 10.25 8.48 6.36
CA THR A 210 9.10 7.64 5.94
C THR A 210 7.89 7.78 6.86
N LYS A 211 8.10 8.05 8.16
CA LYS A 211 7.02 8.24 9.15
C LYS A 211 6.22 9.52 8.92
N LYS A 212 6.79 10.50 8.20
CA LYS A 212 6.17 11.80 7.89
C LYS A 212 5.39 11.78 6.57
N LEU A 213 5.47 10.71 5.81
CA LEU A 213 4.79 10.62 4.51
C LEU A 213 3.27 10.57 4.71
N ILE A 214 2.58 11.37 3.90
CA ILE A 214 1.12 11.42 3.85
C ILE A 214 0.70 11.02 2.44
N PRO A 215 -0.24 10.06 2.29
CA PRO A 215 -0.74 9.63 0.99
C PRO A 215 -1.41 10.78 0.22
N ALA A 216 -1.27 10.78 -1.10
CA ALA A 216 -1.90 11.77 -1.96
C ALA A 216 -3.40 11.52 -2.19
N THR A 217 -3.89 10.32 -1.92
CA THR A 217 -5.28 9.89 -2.17
C THR A 217 -5.91 9.27 -0.93
N LEU A 218 -7.23 9.25 -0.85
CA LEU A 218 -7.97 8.53 0.19
C LEU A 218 -7.73 7.02 0.10
N GLU A 219 -7.58 6.49 -1.11
CA GLU A 219 -7.24 5.09 -1.36
C GLU A 219 -5.92 4.71 -0.69
N GLY A 220 -4.91 5.57 -0.79
CA GLY A 220 -3.64 5.40 -0.09
C GLY A 220 -3.79 5.44 1.44
N CYS A 221 -4.65 6.32 1.96
CA CYS A 221 -4.97 6.37 3.39
C CYS A 221 -5.65 5.08 3.86
N VAL A 222 -6.63 4.58 3.11
CA VAL A 222 -7.33 3.32 3.42
C VAL A 222 -6.36 2.15 3.41
N MET A 223 -5.48 2.08 2.41
CA MET A 223 -4.49 1.00 2.33
C MET A 223 -3.57 1.01 3.56
N ARG A 224 -3.06 2.17 3.96
CA ARG A 224 -2.20 2.32 5.15
C ARG A 224 -2.87 1.81 6.43
N VAL A 225 -4.14 2.18 6.66
CA VAL A 225 -4.91 1.68 7.82
C VAL A 225 -5.13 0.18 7.75
N SER A 226 -5.38 -0.33 6.55
CA SER A 226 -5.66 -1.75 6.32
C SER A 226 -4.46 -2.65 6.58
N ASP A 227 -3.26 -2.17 6.30
CA ASP A 227 -2.02 -2.86 6.61
C ASP A 227 -1.85 -3.03 8.13
N ILE A 228 -2.09 -1.96 8.89
CA ILE A 228 -2.09 -2.01 10.37
C ILE A 228 -3.13 -3.03 10.89
N ILE A 229 -4.35 -3.01 10.35
CA ILE A 229 -5.42 -3.94 10.75
C ILE A 229 -5.03 -5.40 10.45
N ALA A 230 -4.50 -5.66 9.27
CA ALA A 230 -4.09 -6.99 8.85
C ALA A 230 -2.94 -7.55 9.72
N TYR A 231 -2.02 -6.68 10.14
CA TYR A 231 -0.93 -7.03 11.04
C TYR A 231 -1.45 -7.41 12.43
N LEU A 232 -2.32 -6.60 13.03
CA LEU A 232 -2.89 -6.84 14.36
C LEU A 232 -3.71 -8.15 14.46
N GLY A 233 -4.29 -8.60 13.36
CA GLY A 233 -5.09 -9.83 13.34
C GLY A 233 -4.27 -11.10 13.48
N LYS A 234 -3.00 -11.10 13.08
CA LYS A 234 -2.11 -12.28 13.07
C LYS A 234 -1.19 -12.39 14.28
N ASP A 235 -0.87 -11.29 14.94
CA ASP A 235 0.03 -11.28 16.12
C ASP A 235 -0.65 -11.77 17.40
N ARG A 236 -1.91 -12.22 17.33
CA ARG A 236 -2.71 -12.67 18.47
C ARG A 236 -3.04 -14.15 18.45
N GLN A 237 -2.54 -14.91 17.51
CA GLN A 237 -2.57 -16.36 17.45
C GLN A 237 -1.19 -16.91 17.78
#